data_b147e4a613b917e2bdc78533313dd8a7
#
_entry.id   b147e4a613b917e2bdc78533313dd8a7
#
_cell.length_a   1.000
_cell.length_b   1.000
_cell.length_c   1.000
_cell.angle_alpha   90.00
_cell.angle_beta   90.00
_cell.angle_gamma   90.00
#
_symmetry.space_group_name_H-M   'P 1'
#
loop_
_entity.id
_entity.type
_entity.pdbx_description
1 polymer ?
#
loop_
_entity_poly.entity_id
_entity_poly.type
_entity_poly.pdbx_seq_one_letter_code
_entity_poly.pdbx_strand_id
1 'polypeptide(L)'
;MNRLQLTASVVEREPVRYTPAGVPIASCTLQHRTEVVEAGIRRQVELTMPAVAAGEASGKLESCEMGVETLFTGFLAKKSRNARTLVFHITEMQGTGKD
;
A
#
# COMPACT_ATOMS: atom_id res chain seq x y z
N MET A 1 -8.79 -1.55 -16.81
CA MET A 1 -8.66 -2.11 -15.46
C MET A 1 -7.59 -1.35 -14.69
N ASN A 2 -7.83 -1.17 -13.41
CA ASN A 2 -6.87 -0.51 -12.54
C ASN A 2 -6.71 -1.38 -11.29
N ARG A 3 -5.75 -2.27 -11.34
CA ARG A 3 -5.52 -3.22 -10.24
C ARG A 3 -4.03 -3.37 -10.04
N LEU A 4 -3.59 -3.22 -8.79
CA LEU A 4 -2.19 -3.37 -8.44
C LEU A 4 -2.06 -4.39 -7.33
N GLN A 5 -1.11 -5.29 -7.49
CA GLN A 5 -0.69 -6.18 -6.41
C GLN A 5 0.76 -5.90 -6.15
N LEU A 6 1.09 -5.67 -4.89
CA LEU A 6 2.44 -5.28 -4.55
C LEU A 6 2.82 -5.91 -3.22
N THR A 7 3.93 -6.62 -3.19
CA THR A 7 4.49 -7.12 -1.95
C THR A 7 5.35 -6.02 -1.35
N ALA A 8 5.07 -5.64 -0.12
CA ALA A 8 5.75 -4.50 0.49
C ALA A 8 5.63 -4.58 2.00
N SER A 9 6.31 -3.70 2.69
CA SER A 9 6.18 -3.59 4.13
C SER A 9 5.80 -2.17 4.51
N VAL A 10 5.05 -2.05 5.60
CA VAL A 10 4.67 -0.75 6.14
C VAL A 10 5.86 -0.20 6.91
N VAL A 11 6.37 0.95 6.51
CA VAL A 11 7.53 1.56 7.17
C VAL A 11 7.17 2.82 7.92
N GLU A 12 6.03 3.43 7.62
CA GLU A 12 5.49 4.57 8.35
C GLU A 12 3.99 4.46 8.39
N ARG A 13 3.41 4.89 9.50
CA ARG A 13 1.97 4.83 9.69
C ARG A 13 1.51 6.11 10.34
N GLU A 14 0.40 6.67 9.84
CA GLU A 14 -0.17 7.89 10.40
C GLU A 14 -1.38 7.54 11.25
N PRO A 15 -1.76 8.41 12.17
CA PRO A 15 -2.99 8.19 12.94
C PRO A 15 -4.20 8.09 12.02
N VAL A 16 -5.16 7.25 12.39
CA VAL A 16 -6.38 7.08 11.60
C VAL A 16 -7.18 8.38 11.59
N ARG A 17 -7.68 8.72 10.43
CA ARG A 17 -8.58 9.86 10.26
C ARG A 17 -9.96 9.34 9.89
N TYR A 18 -10.95 10.19 10.03
CA TYR A 18 -12.32 9.82 9.70
C TYR A 18 -12.89 10.83 8.72
N THR A 19 -13.62 10.34 7.73
CA THR A 19 -14.35 11.23 6.82
C THR A 19 -15.52 11.85 7.56
N PRO A 20 -16.13 12.91 7.00
CA PRO A 20 -17.34 13.47 7.62
C PRO A 20 -18.44 12.45 7.83
N ALA A 21 -18.49 11.41 7.00
CA ALA A 21 -19.49 10.34 7.14
C ALA A 21 -19.07 9.29 8.17
N GLY A 22 -17.90 9.45 8.81
CA GLY A 22 -17.47 8.53 9.85
C GLY A 22 -16.69 7.33 9.34
N VAL A 23 -16.26 7.33 8.08
CA VAL A 23 -15.50 6.23 7.52
C VAL A 23 -14.04 6.37 7.94
N PRO A 24 -13.45 5.33 8.56
CA PRO A 24 -12.04 5.41 8.96
C PRO A 24 -11.12 5.31 7.75
N ILE A 25 -10.07 6.13 7.76
CA ILE A 25 -9.05 6.15 6.72
C ILE A 25 -7.69 5.95 7.38
N ALA A 26 -7.02 4.86 7.05
CA ALA A 26 -5.66 4.59 7.51
C ALA A 26 -4.70 4.95 6.39
N SER A 27 -3.62 5.65 6.74
CA SER A 27 -2.61 6.07 5.77
C SER A 27 -1.26 5.56 6.21
N CYS A 28 -0.44 5.19 5.25
CA CYS A 28 0.89 4.66 5.54
C CYS A 28 1.80 4.87 4.36
N THR A 29 3.09 4.57 4.58
CA THR A 29 4.07 4.51 3.51
C THR A 29 4.52 3.05 3.41
N LEU A 30 4.48 2.53 2.20
CA LEU A 30 4.94 1.18 1.91
C LEU A 30 6.33 1.23 1.30
N GLN A 31 7.15 0.25 1.62
CA GLN A 31 8.44 0.07 0.98
C GLN A 31 8.45 -1.25 0.26
N HIS A 32 8.86 -1.21 -1.00
CA HIS A 32 8.91 -2.38 -1.86
C HIS A 32 10.32 -2.59 -2.36
N ARG A 33 10.78 -3.83 -2.33
CA ARG A 33 12.06 -4.23 -2.90
C ARG A 33 11.87 -5.53 -3.63
N THR A 34 12.40 -5.59 -4.84
CA THR A 34 12.34 -6.83 -5.59
C THR A 34 13.45 -6.83 -6.64
N GLU A 35 13.73 -8.00 -7.17
CA GLU A 35 14.65 -8.15 -8.28
C GLU A 35 13.84 -8.64 -9.47
N VAL A 36 14.02 -8.00 -10.59
CA VAL A 36 13.32 -8.37 -11.82
C VAL A 36 14.34 -8.53 -12.94
N VAL A 37 13.93 -9.18 -14.01
CA VAL A 37 14.73 -9.28 -15.22
C VAL A 37 14.03 -8.46 -16.28
N GLU A 38 14.75 -7.49 -16.83
CA GLU A 38 14.20 -6.63 -17.87
C GLU A 38 15.21 -6.57 -19.00
N ALA A 39 14.79 -6.90 -20.21
CA ALA A 39 15.65 -6.94 -21.39
C ALA A 39 16.87 -7.83 -21.15
N GLY A 40 16.67 -8.95 -20.44
CA GLY A 40 17.73 -9.90 -20.16
C GLY A 40 18.70 -9.50 -19.06
N ILE A 41 18.45 -8.41 -18.38
CA ILE A 41 19.34 -7.89 -17.35
C ILE A 41 18.61 -7.86 -16.01
N ARG A 42 19.30 -8.31 -14.96
CA ARG A 42 18.75 -8.24 -13.62
C ARG A 42 18.76 -6.81 -13.11
N ARG A 43 17.65 -6.41 -12.50
CA ARG A 43 17.52 -5.09 -11.92
C ARG A 43 16.96 -5.19 -10.51
N GLN A 44 17.51 -4.38 -9.63
CA GLN A 44 16.93 -4.15 -8.32
C GLN A 44 15.89 -3.08 -8.46
N VAL A 45 14.68 -3.36 -7.95
CA VAL A 45 13.61 -2.36 -7.95
C VAL A 45 13.33 -2.01 -6.50
N GLU A 46 13.45 -0.73 -6.17
CA GLU A 46 13.12 -0.24 -4.83
C GLU A 46 12.26 1.00 -4.99
N LEU A 47 11.22 1.07 -4.19
CA LEU A 47 10.37 2.26 -4.21
C LEU A 47 9.63 2.38 -2.90
N THR A 48 9.22 3.59 -2.61
CA THR A 48 8.26 3.85 -1.53
C THR A 48 6.98 4.35 -2.17
N MET A 49 5.86 4.03 -1.53
CA MET A 49 4.56 4.32 -2.10
C MET A 49 3.64 4.78 -0.99
N PRO A 50 3.04 5.97 -1.12
CA PRO A 50 1.99 6.35 -0.18
C PRO A 50 0.77 5.49 -0.43
N ALA A 51 0.14 5.03 0.64
CA ALA A 51 -0.99 4.12 0.55
C ALA A 51 -2.06 4.50 1.57
N VAL A 52 -3.30 4.20 1.22
CA VAL A 52 -4.43 4.43 2.11
C VAL A 52 -5.34 3.22 2.07
N ALA A 53 -6.09 3.02 3.14
CA ALA A 53 -7.12 2.00 3.20
C ALA A 53 -8.32 2.61 3.90
N ALA A 54 -9.50 2.41 3.33
CA ALA A 54 -10.73 3.00 3.83
C ALA A 54 -11.66 1.92 4.34
N GLY A 55 -12.46 2.28 5.36
CA GLY A 55 -13.49 1.38 5.85
C GLY A 55 -12.91 0.15 6.50
N GLU A 56 -13.42 -1.00 6.14
CA GLU A 56 -13.00 -2.26 6.75
C GLU A 56 -11.51 -2.53 6.55
N ALA A 57 -10.98 -2.16 5.38
CA ALA A 57 -9.57 -2.37 5.09
C ALA A 57 -8.66 -1.52 5.99
N SER A 58 -9.18 -0.41 6.52
CA SER A 58 -8.38 0.44 7.39
C SER A 58 -7.99 -0.29 8.66
N GLY A 59 -8.90 -1.08 9.21
CA GLY A 59 -8.60 -1.85 10.42
C GLY A 59 -7.52 -2.88 10.18
N LYS A 60 -7.55 -3.50 9.02
CA LYS A 60 -6.53 -4.49 8.67
C LYS A 60 -5.17 -3.82 8.51
N LEU A 61 -5.15 -2.65 7.89
CA LEU A 61 -3.88 -1.93 7.73
C LEU A 61 -3.31 -1.49 9.08
N GLU A 62 -4.19 -1.07 9.97
CA GLU A 62 -3.79 -0.68 11.32
C GLU A 62 -3.17 -1.84 12.08
N SER A 63 -3.67 -3.05 11.85
CA SER A 63 -3.19 -4.25 12.54
C SER A 63 -1.96 -4.84 11.88
N CYS A 64 -1.60 -4.35 10.71
CA CYS A 64 -0.48 -4.88 9.96
C CYS A 64 0.81 -4.55 10.70
N GLU A 65 1.64 -5.57 10.91
CA GLU A 65 2.89 -5.38 11.64
C GLU A 65 3.88 -4.60 10.79
N MET A 66 4.49 -3.57 11.41
CA MET A 66 5.47 -2.75 10.71
C MET A 66 6.68 -3.58 10.31
N GLY A 67 7.17 -3.33 9.10
CA GLY A 67 8.39 -4.00 8.63
C GLY A 67 8.20 -5.41 8.14
N VAL A 68 6.99 -5.95 8.20
CA VAL A 68 6.71 -7.31 7.78
C VAL A 68 6.18 -7.32 6.35
N GLU A 69 6.76 -8.17 5.52
CA GLU A 69 6.36 -8.25 4.11
C GLU A 69 4.94 -8.77 3.99
N THR A 70 4.15 -8.07 3.21
CA THR A 70 2.72 -8.35 3.04
C THR A 70 2.35 -8.14 1.58
N LEU A 71 1.44 -8.94 1.08
CA LEU A 71 0.91 -8.75 -0.27
C LEU A 71 -0.31 -7.84 -0.20
N PHE A 72 -0.20 -6.68 -0.83
CA PHE A 72 -1.29 -5.71 -0.86
C PHE A 72 -1.92 -5.71 -2.24
N THR A 73 -3.24 -5.63 -2.26
CA THR A 73 -4.01 -5.55 -3.50
C THR A 73 -4.90 -4.32 -3.44
N GLY A 74 -5.02 -3.64 -4.57
CA GLY A 74 -5.87 -2.47 -4.64
C GLY A 74 -5.74 -1.79 -5.98
N PHE A 75 -5.81 -0.46 -5.95
CA PHE A 75 -5.76 0.31 -7.19
C PHE A 75 -5.00 1.61 -6.96
N LEU A 76 -4.61 2.26 -8.05
CA LEU A 76 -3.90 3.54 -8.00
C LEU A 76 -4.86 4.66 -8.33
N ALA A 77 -4.69 5.78 -7.65
CA ALA A 77 -5.45 6.97 -7.93
C ALA A 77 -4.58 8.18 -7.62
N LYS A 78 -4.97 9.34 -8.11
CA LYS A 78 -4.27 10.56 -7.75
C LYS A 78 -4.60 10.91 -6.31
N LYS A 79 -3.65 11.51 -5.61
CA LYS A 79 -3.85 11.92 -4.23
C LYS A 79 -5.01 12.90 -4.10
N SER A 80 -5.15 13.79 -5.08
CA SER A 80 -6.25 14.73 -5.14
C SER A 80 -6.48 15.10 -6.59
N ARG A 81 -7.54 15.85 -6.85
CA ARG A 81 -7.92 16.16 -8.21
C ARG A 81 -6.79 16.81 -9.01
N ASN A 82 -6.04 17.70 -8.40
CA ASN A 82 -4.98 18.42 -9.10
C ASN A 82 -3.58 17.91 -8.80
N ALA A 83 -3.46 16.83 -8.06
CA ALA A 83 -2.16 16.28 -7.71
C ALA A 83 -1.64 15.39 -8.83
N ARG A 84 -0.32 15.31 -8.95
CA ARG A 84 0.32 14.33 -9.83
C ARG A 84 0.73 13.09 -9.05
N THR A 85 0.84 13.23 -7.74
CA THR A 85 1.23 12.12 -6.87
C THR A 85 0.17 11.03 -6.91
N LEU A 86 0.61 9.80 -7.09
CA LEU A 86 -0.28 8.65 -7.04
C LEU A 86 -0.29 8.09 -5.64
N VAL A 87 -1.43 7.52 -5.28
CA VAL A 87 -1.63 6.86 -3.99
C VAL A 87 -2.20 5.48 -4.27
N PHE A 88 -1.70 4.50 -3.55
CA PHE A 88 -2.17 3.13 -3.65
C PHE A 88 -3.32 2.95 -2.66
N HIS A 89 -4.52 2.70 -3.20
CA HIS A 89 -5.69 2.43 -2.37
C HIS A 89 -5.75 0.93 -2.11
N ILE A 90 -5.51 0.54 -0.88
CA ILE A 90 -5.44 -0.88 -0.50
C ILE A 90 -6.85 -1.37 -0.21
N THR A 91 -7.26 -2.43 -0.87
CA THR A 91 -8.55 -3.06 -0.64
C THR A 91 -8.41 -4.42 0.04
N GLU A 92 -7.27 -5.08 -0.13
CA GLU A 92 -7.03 -6.39 0.48
C GLU A 92 -5.58 -6.50 0.86
N MET A 93 -5.29 -7.31 1.88
CA MET A 93 -3.91 -7.58 2.24
C MET A 93 -3.81 -8.99 2.80
N GLN A 94 -2.64 -9.60 2.60
CA GLN A 94 -2.43 -11.00 2.94
C GLN A 94 -0.97 -11.22 3.29
N GLY A 95 -0.71 -11.90 4.39
CA GLY A 95 0.64 -12.24 4.75
C GLY A 95 1.27 -13.12 3.68
N THR A 96 2.58 -13.03 3.54
CA THR A 96 3.28 -13.70 2.46
C THR A 96 3.89 -15.01 2.89
N GLY A 97 3.19 -15.75 3.69
CA GLY A 97 3.55 -17.13 3.85
C GLY A 97 4.22 -17.52 5.13
N LYS A 98 4.49 -16.60 5.97
CA LYS A 98 4.98 -16.93 7.31
C LYS A 98 3.89 -16.64 8.30
N ASP A 99 3.61 -17.54 9.11
CA ASP A 99 2.54 -17.34 10.09
C ASP A 99 3.05 -16.88 11.38
#